data_3323450ebe5b749130226763732711f0
#
_entry.id   3323450ebe5b749130226763732711f0
#
_cell.length_a   1.000
_cell.length_b   1.000
_cell.length_c   1.000
_cell.angle_alpha   90.00
_cell.angle_beta   90.00
_cell.angle_gamma   90.00
#
_symmetry.space_group_name_H-M   'P 1'
#
loop_
_entity.id
_entity.type
_entity.pdbx_description
1 polymer ?
#
loop_
_entity_poly.entity_id
_entity_poly.type
_entity_poly.pdbx_seq_one_letter_code
_entity_poly.pdbx_strand_id
1 'polypeptide(L)'
;GSSGSGMFIMRNYIHASEKLALNGEVRFYDIKADDETIVYDYYTGQYKSVGGQSLVMLPVFIGGNYYPFVGKIENNFSPFIAIKGGVVTTVNGDEFGHFRRRWKEPTIQYTPGGFLGVGIDFKIVGQSSVMVMVGFEYLPLKKETDGKKDYSGFLIHLSFNRRAK
;
A
#
# COMPACT_ATOMS: atom_id res chain seq x y z
N GLY A 1 -16.78 5.40 -2.81
CA GLY A 1 -15.47 4.95 -2.34
C GLY A 1 -14.55 4.70 -3.50
N SER A 2 -13.31 5.21 -3.47
CA SER A 2 -12.31 4.92 -4.49
C SER A 2 -11.97 3.43 -4.48
N SER A 3 -12.11 2.77 -5.61
CA SER A 3 -11.64 1.41 -5.80
C SER A 3 -10.16 1.47 -6.22
N GLY A 4 -9.27 1.06 -5.34
CA GLY A 4 -7.85 0.93 -5.64
C GLY A 4 -7.39 -0.51 -5.52
N SER A 5 -6.53 -0.96 -6.42
CA SER A 5 -5.80 -2.21 -6.26
C SER A 5 -4.40 -1.90 -5.74
N GLY A 6 -4.03 -2.52 -4.64
CA GLY A 6 -2.69 -2.45 -4.09
C GLY A 6 -1.94 -3.75 -4.33
N MET A 7 -0.68 -3.66 -4.73
CA MET A 7 0.21 -4.79 -4.81
C MET A 7 1.42 -4.57 -3.91
N PHE A 8 1.75 -5.59 -3.13
CA PHE A 8 2.96 -5.61 -2.33
C PHE A 8 4.14 -6.09 -3.19
N ILE A 9 5.26 -5.39 -3.13
CA ILE A 9 6.38 -5.68 -4.02
C ILE A 9 7.59 -6.28 -3.29
N MET A 10 7.95 -5.79 -2.12
CA MET A 10 9.18 -6.24 -1.46
C MET A 10 9.16 -6.04 0.04
N ARG A 11 9.62 -7.05 0.77
CA ARG A 11 9.72 -7.00 2.23
C ARG A 11 10.98 -7.74 2.70
N ASN A 12 11.80 -7.03 3.45
CA ASN A 12 12.96 -7.60 4.10
C ASN A 12 12.80 -7.62 5.62
N TYR A 13 13.15 -8.73 6.26
CA TYR A 13 13.10 -8.92 7.69
C TYR A 13 14.47 -9.09 8.29
N ILE A 14 14.71 -8.40 9.39
CA ILE A 14 15.87 -8.60 10.27
C ILE A 14 15.33 -8.84 11.68
N HIS A 15 15.59 -10.03 12.24
CA HIS A 15 15.27 -10.31 13.63
C HIS A 15 16.28 -9.60 14.53
N ALA A 16 15.87 -8.54 15.20
CA ALA A 16 16.70 -7.83 16.17
C ALA A 16 16.75 -8.53 17.51
N SER A 17 15.68 -9.27 17.86
CA SER A 17 15.61 -10.13 19.04
C SER A 17 14.52 -11.20 18.83
N GLU A 18 14.37 -12.11 19.80
CA GLU A 18 13.28 -13.11 19.76
C GLU A 18 11.88 -12.46 19.65
N LYS A 19 11.71 -11.28 20.26
CA LYS A 19 10.43 -10.56 20.31
C LYS A 19 10.30 -9.42 19.32
N LEU A 20 11.36 -9.04 18.61
CA LEU A 20 11.37 -7.87 17.74
C LEU A 20 11.96 -8.23 16.38
N ALA A 21 11.19 -8.03 15.33
CA ALA A 21 11.64 -8.10 13.96
C ALA A 21 11.53 -6.73 13.30
N LEU A 22 12.63 -6.22 12.74
CA LEU A 22 12.63 -5.01 11.92
C LEU A 22 12.30 -5.39 10.48
N ASN A 23 11.57 -4.51 9.80
CA ASN A 23 11.23 -4.72 8.40
C ASN A 23 11.24 -3.42 7.60
N GLY A 24 11.64 -3.54 6.33
CA GLY A 24 11.46 -2.53 5.30
C GLY A 24 10.44 -3.04 4.28
N GLU A 25 9.57 -2.15 3.81
CA GLU A 25 8.44 -2.50 2.95
C GLU A 25 8.21 -1.44 1.90
N VAL A 26 8.03 -1.87 0.65
CA VAL A 26 7.61 -1.01 -0.45
C VAL A 26 6.26 -1.52 -0.94
N ARG A 27 5.30 -0.62 -1.06
CA ARG A 27 3.96 -0.92 -1.58
C ARG A 27 3.72 -0.18 -2.88
N PHE A 28 2.81 -0.69 -3.67
CA PHE A 28 2.34 -0.06 -4.89
C PHE A 28 0.81 -0.02 -4.87
N TYR A 29 0.25 1.16 -5.06
CA TYR A 29 -1.18 1.36 -5.21
C TYR A 29 -1.44 2.02 -6.56
N ASP A 30 -2.34 1.43 -7.34
CA ASP A 30 -2.94 2.03 -8.53
C ASP A 30 -4.39 2.36 -8.19
N ILE A 31 -4.66 3.65 -8.06
CA ILE A 31 -5.97 4.16 -7.68
C ILE A 31 -6.57 4.83 -8.90
N LYS A 32 -7.70 4.31 -9.34
CA LYS A 32 -8.50 4.92 -10.40
C LYS A 32 -9.53 5.84 -9.75
N ALA A 33 -9.70 7.01 -10.33
CA ALA A 33 -10.75 7.93 -9.92
C ALA A 33 -12.12 7.32 -10.17
N ASP A 34 -13.04 7.54 -9.25
CA ASP A 34 -14.46 7.11 -9.39
C ASP A 34 -15.25 8.04 -10.33
N ASP A 35 -14.66 9.15 -10.80
CA ASP A 35 -15.33 10.23 -11.53
C ASP A 35 -15.25 10.10 -13.05
N GLU A 36 -15.15 8.89 -13.59
CA GLU A 36 -15.28 8.71 -15.03
C GLU A 36 -16.72 9.03 -15.46
N THR A 37 -16.94 10.24 -15.99
CA THR A 37 -18.21 10.64 -16.57
C THR A 37 -18.19 10.36 -18.06
N ILE A 38 -19.15 9.58 -18.54
CA ILE A 38 -19.32 9.33 -19.97
C ILE A 38 -20.00 10.56 -20.58
N VAL A 39 -19.27 11.32 -21.40
CA VAL A 39 -19.78 12.49 -22.13
C VAL A 39 -19.90 12.13 -23.62
N TYR A 40 -21.03 12.48 -24.22
CA TYR A 40 -21.20 12.37 -25.66
C TYR A 40 -20.48 13.49 -26.37
N ASP A 41 -19.51 13.14 -27.22
CA ASP A 41 -18.80 14.09 -28.05
C ASP A 41 -19.56 14.35 -29.36
N TYR A 42 -20.19 15.53 -29.44
CA TYR A 42 -20.98 15.93 -30.61
C TYR A 42 -20.17 16.06 -31.90
N TYR A 43 -18.84 16.25 -31.82
CA TYR A 43 -17.98 16.39 -33.00
C TYR A 43 -17.57 15.03 -33.58
N THR A 44 -17.40 14.02 -32.75
CA THR A 44 -17.00 12.70 -33.20
C THR A 44 -18.15 11.70 -33.26
N GLY A 45 -19.31 12.04 -32.68
CA GLY A 45 -20.46 11.15 -32.58
C GLY A 45 -20.25 9.93 -31.67
N GLN A 46 -19.23 9.97 -30.82
CA GLN A 46 -18.86 8.86 -29.93
C GLN A 46 -18.99 9.25 -28.46
N TYR A 47 -19.30 8.26 -27.62
CA TYR A 47 -19.21 8.41 -26.20
C TYR A 47 -17.75 8.38 -25.78
N LYS A 48 -17.30 9.40 -25.05
CA LYS A 48 -15.94 9.52 -24.56
C LYS A 48 -15.97 9.59 -23.04
N SER A 49 -15.19 8.75 -22.39
CA SER A 49 -14.95 8.88 -20.95
C SER A 49 -14.09 10.11 -20.71
N VAL A 50 -14.61 11.07 -19.95
CA VAL A 50 -13.93 12.30 -19.55
C VAL A 50 -13.86 12.28 -18.02
N GLY A 51 -12.70 12.61 -17.49
CA GLY A 51 -12.40 12.43 -16.09
C GLY A 51 -11.69 11.09 -15.86
N GLY A 52 -11.04 10.94 -14.79
CA GLY A 52 -10.26 9.75 -14.44
C GLY A 52 -8.79 10.10 -14.35
N GLN A 53 -8.43 10.68 -13.19
CA GLN A 53 -7.02 10.79 -12.80
C GLN A 53 -6.50 9.40 -12.46
N SER A 54 -5.35 9.05 -13.00
CA SER A 54 -4.61 7.87 -12.57
C SER A 54 -3.63 8.28 -11.49
N LEU A 55 -3.88 7.83 -10.28
CA LEU A 55 -3.06 8.12 -9.12
C LEU A 55 -2.25 6.87 -8.77
N VAL A 56 -0.94 6.99 -8.85
CA VAL A 56 -0.02 5.95 -8.38
C VAL A 56 0.60 6.38 -7.07
N MET A 57 0.51 5.52 -6.05
CA MET A 57 1.16 5.75 -4.76
C MET A 57 2.19 4.66 -4.49
N LEU A 58 3.36 5.08 -4.05
CA LEU A 58 4.50 4.24 -3.69
C LEU A 58 4.93 4.53 -2.24
N PRO A 59 4.26 3.95 -1.24
CA PRO A 59 4.70 4.02 0.13
C PRO A 59 5.97 3.19 0.34
N VAL A 60 6.97 3.80 0.98
CA VAL A 60 8.18 3.15 1.46
C VAL A 60 8.19 3.26 2.97
N PHE A 61 8.02 2.15 3.67
CA PHE A 61 7.93 2.09 5.12
C PHE A 61 9.06 1.30 5.74
N ILE A 62 9.52 1.77 6.88
CA ILE A 62 10.44 1.08 7.78
C ILE A 62 9.74 0.97 9.14
N GLY A 63 9.89 -0.16 9.79
CA GLY A 63 9.27 -0.37 11.09
C GLY A 63 9.61 -1.71 11.70
N GLY A 64 8.76 -2.15 12.62
CA GLY A 64 8.95 -3.40 13.31
C GLY A 64 7.67 -4.13 13.67
N ASN A 65 7.83 -5.43 13.86
CA ASN A 65 6.81 -6.31 14.42
C ASN A 65 7.26 -6.73 15.81
N TYR A 66 6.43 -6.49 16.80
CA TYR A 66 6.63 -6.93 18.17
C TYR A 66 5.78 -8.17 18.47
N TYR A 67 6.41 -9.22 18.95
CA TYR A 67 5.81 -10.53 19.26
C TYR A 67 5.71 -10.73 20.77
N PRO A 68 4.61 -10.32 21.43
CA PRO A 68 4.51 -10.33 22.90
C PRO A 68 4.47 -11.73 23.50
N PHE A 69 4.09 -12.74 22.74
CA PHE A 69 3.82 -14.09 23.22
C PHE A 69 4.86 -15.14 22.82
N VAL A 70 6.03 -14.70 22.34
CA VAL A 70 7.13 -15.63 22.02
C VAL A 70 7.47 -16.49 23.25
N GLY A 71 7.52 -17.81 23.04
CA GLY A 71 7.78 -18.79 24.09
C GLY A 71 6.62 -19.10 25.03
N LYS A 72 5.45 -18.45 24.84
CA LYS A 72 4.24 -18.67 25.65
C LYS A 72 3.13 -19.40 24.90
N ILE A 73 3.19 -19.42 23.58
CA ILE A 73 2.23 -20.06 22.69
C ILE A 73 2.99 -21.06 21.82
N GLU A 74 2.31 -22.05 21.27
CA GLU A 74 2.90 -23.03 20.35
C GLU A 74 3.69 -22.36 19.23
N ASN A 75 4.82 -22.97 18.87
CA ASN A 75 5.84 -22.39 17.97
C ASN A 75 5.35 -22.07 16.54
N ASN A 76 4.18 -22.60 16.15
CA ASN A 76 3.63 -22.41 14.80
C ASN A 76 2.74 -21.19 14.65
N PHE A 77 2.40 -20.52 15.77
CA PHE A 77 1.45 -19.42 15.82
C PHE A 77 2.06 -18.25 16.59
N SER A 78 2.31 -17.15 15.94
CA SER A 78 2.98 -16.01 16.55
C SER A 78 2.19 -14.71 16.30
N PRO A 79 1.30 -14.29 17.23
CA PRO A 79 0.65 -12.99 17.15
C PRO A 79 1.66 -11.86 17.31
N PHE A 80 1.45 -10.76 16.59
CA PHE A 80 2.33 -9.60 16.65
C PHE A 80 1.58 -8.28 16.49
N ILE A 81 2.23 -7.21 16.93
CA ILE A 81 1.83 -5.84 16.70
C ILE A 81 2.85 -5.23 15.72
N ALA A 82 2.36 -4.55 14.70
CA ALA A 82 3.19 -3.92 13.67
C ALA A 82 3.06 -2.40 13.74
N ILE A 83 4.20 -1.72 13.76
CA ILE A 83 4.28 -0.25 13.68
C ILE A 83 5.29 0.09 12.60
N LYS A 84 4.89 0.92 11.64
CA LYS A 84 5.74 1.33 10.52
C LYS A 84 5.52 2.80 10.21
N GLY A 85 6.57 3.46 9.74
CA GLY A 85 6.52 4.83 9.27
C GLY A 85 7.44 5.03 8.08
N GLY A 86 7.21 6.06 7.30
CA GLY A 86 8.03 6.34 6.14
C GLY A 86 7.49 7.44 5.24
N VAL A 87 7.81 7.34 3.97
CA VAL A 87 7.46 8.32 2.95
C VAL A 87 6.56 7.69 1.92
N VAL A 88 5.52 8.42 1.57
CA VAL A 88 4.59 8.09 0.48
C VAL A 88 4.92 8.98 -0.70
N THR A 89 5.37 8.37 -1.79
CA THR A 89 5.53 9.05 -3.07
C THR A 89 4.26 8.90 -3.86
N THR A 90 3.63 10.01 -4.20
CA THR A 90 2.40 10.04 -4.98
C THR A 90 2.69 10.64 -6.34
N VAL A 91 2.30 9.96 -7.39
CA VAL A 91 2.47 10.38 -8.78
C VAL A 91 1.09 10.52 -9.38
N ASN A 92 0.76 11.74 -9.79
CA ASN A 92 -0.51 12.08 -10.42
C ASN A 92 -0.28 12.33 -11.91
N GLY A 93 -0.98 11.59 -12.76
CA GLY A 93 -0.97 11.76 -14.21
C GLY A 93 -2.09 12.69 -14.67
N ASP A 94 -1.87 13.45 -15.75
CA ASP A 94 -2.86 14.36 -16.35
C ASP A 94 -4.14 13.62 -16.75
N GLU A 95 -5.29 14.29 -16.55
CA GLU A 95 -6.62 13.76 -16.90
C GLU A 95 -6.79 13.57 -18.43
N PHE A 96 -6.08 14.33 -19.24
CA PHE A 96 -6.30 14.38 -20.69
C PHE A 96 -5.17 13.73 -21.48
N GLY A 97 -5.51 12.70 -22.27
CA GLY A 97 -4.62 12.17 -23.30
C GLY A 97 -4.44 10.66 -23.30
N HIS A 98 -3.74 10.17 -24.34
CA HIS A 98 -3.32 8.77 -24.41
C HIS A 98 -2.32 8.45 -23.28
N PHE A 99 -2.27 7.21 -22.82
CA PHE A 99 -1.44 6.71 -21.71
C PHE A 99 -0.02 7.31 -21.66
N ARG A 100 0.70 7.39 -22.79
CA ARG A 100 2.04 8.00 -22.85
C ARG A 100 2.07 9.49 -22.59
N ARG A 101 0.99 10.22 -22.88
CA ARG A 101 0.90 11.67 -22.73
C ARG A 101 0.54 12.05 -21.30
N ARG A 102 -0.24 11.21 -20.61
CA ARG A 102 -0.62 11.40 -19.20
C ARG A 102 0.59 11.43 -18.26
N TRP A 103 1.65 10.71 -18.60
CA TRP A 103 2.86 10.57 -17.77
C TRP A 103 4.03 11.44 -18.28
N LYS A 104 3.79 12.41 -19.14
CA LYS A 104 4.87 13.27 -19.70
C LYS A 104 5.37 14.30 -18.70
N GLU A 105 4.48 14.85 -17.86
CA GLU A 105 4.78 15.82 -16.81
C GLU A 105 3.99 15.48 -15.53
N PRO A 106 4.33 14.38 -14.85
CA PRO A 106 3.57 13.97 -13.69
C PRO A 106 3.82 14.90 -12.50
N THR A 107 2.79 15.22 -11.76
CA THR A 107 2.94 15.91 -10.47
C THR A 107 3.35 14.91 -9.41
N ILE A 108 4.56 15.03 -8.87
CA ILE A 108 5.08 14.16 -7.81
C ILE A 108 4.95 14.87 -6.48
N GLN A 109 4.44 14.16 -5.48
CA GLN A 109 4.32 14.62 -4.09
C GLN A 109 4.99 13.62 -3.16
N TYR A 110 5.59 14.14 -2.09
CA TYR A 110 6.14 13.35 -1.00
C TYR A 110 5.45 13.74 0.30
N THR A 111 4.87 12.76 0.98
CA THR A 111 4.19 12.94 2.28
C THR A 111 4.67 11.92 3.29
N PRO A 112 4.71 12.26 4.58
CA PRO A 112 4.92 11.26 5.61
C PRO A 112 3.69 10.34 5.65
N GLY A 113 3.94 9.05 5.88
CA GLY A 113 2.88 8.07 6.05
C GLY A 113 3.25 7.05 7.12
N GLY A 114 2.30 6.21 7.49
CA GLY A 114 2.54 5.20 8.51
C GLY A 114 1.52 4.09 8.49
N PHE A 115 1.81 3.05 9.26
CA PHE A 115 0.95 1.90 9.43
C PHE A 115 0.98 1.41 10.87
N LEU A 116 -0.17 1.14 11.43
CA LEU A 116 -0.36 0.49 12.73
C LEU A 116 -1.31 -0.68 12.57
N GLY A 117 -0.89 -1.87 13.00
CA GLY A 117 -1.73 -3.05 12.85
C GLY A 117 -1.36 -4.19 13.78
N VAL A 118 -2.17 -5.23 13.71
CA VAL A 118 -1.96 -6.49 14.40
C VAL A 118 -2.02 -7.63 13.40
N GLY A 119 -1.34 -8.71 13.70
CA GLY A 119 -1.33 -9.84 12.80
C GLY A 119 -0.90 -11.13 13.48
N ILE A 120 -0.89 -12.17 12.66
CA ILE A 120 -0.50 -13.51 13.06
C ILE A 120 0.47 -14.05 12.02
N ASP A 121 1.57 -14.59 12.47
CA ASP A 121 2.55 -15.28 11.65
C ASP A 121 2.44 -16.79 11.90
N PHE A 122 2.06 -17.53 10.85
CA PHE A 122 1.95 -18.97 10.84
C PHE A 122 3.21 -19.59 10.24
N LYS A 123 4.01 -20.24 11.04
CA LYS A 123 5.17 -20.99 10.56
C LYS A 123 4.72 -22.28 9.87
N ILE A 124 5.14 -22.45 8.62
CA ILE A 124 4.94 -23.68 7.85
C ILE A 124 6.21 -24.54 7.93
N VAL A 125 6.10 -25.80 7.54
CA VAL A 125 7.23 -26.72 7.49
C VAL A 125 8.40 -26.13 6.70
N GLY A 126 9.58 -26.16 7.30
CA GLY A 126 10.80 -25.56 6.75
C GLY A 126 11.02 -24.12 7.22
N GLN A 127 11.47 -23.26 6.32
CA GLN A 127 11.80 -21.86 6.61
C GLN A 127 10.76 -20.87 6.06
N SER A 128 9.54 -21.35 5.85
CA SER A 128 8.46 -20.54 5.26
C SER A 128 7.41 -20.19 6.31
N SER A 129 6.78 -19.03 6.18
CA SER A 129 5.63 -18.62 6.97
C SER A 129 4.58 -17.90 6.14
N VAL A 130 3.32 -18.00 6.59
CA VAL A 130 2.21 -17.19 6.10
C VAL A 130 1.83 -16.20 7.18
N MET A 131 1.76 -14.94 6.81
CA MET A 131 1.39 -13.88 7.72
C MET A 131 0.08 -13.23 7.27
N VAL A 132 -0.84 -13.09 8.20
CA VAL A 132 -2.07 -12.32 8.02
C VAL A 132 -2.02 -11.13 8.95
N MET A 133 -2.27 -9.94 8.43
CA MET A 133 -2.19 -8.70 9.18
C MET A 133 -3.37 -7.80 8.81
N VAL A 134 -3.95 -7.15 9.80
CA VAL A 134 -4.96 -6.12 9.64
C VAL A 134 -4.52 -4.87 10.39
N GLY A 135 -4.76 -3.70 9.82
CA GLY A 135 -4.38 -2.46 10.47
C GLY A 135 -4.87 -1.24 9.72
N PHE A 136 -4.53 -0.10 10.27
CA PHE A 136 -4.82 1.20 9.71
C PHE A 136 -3.57 1.79 9.06
N GLU A 137 -3.73 2.24 7.83
CA GLU A 137 -2.69 2.91 7.07
C GLU A 137 -3.00 4.40 6.97
N TYR A 138 -2.02 5.24 7.25
CA TYR A 138 -2.11 6.69 7.16
C TYR A 138 -1.38 7.17 5.91
N LEU A 139 -2.13 7.70 4.92
CA LEU A 139 -1.66 8.12 3.61
C LEU A 139 -2.20 9.51 3.26
N PRO A 140 -1.73 10.59 3.94
CA PRO A 140 -2.16 11.95 3.66
C PRO A 140 -1.55 12.47 2.35
N LEU A 141 -2.24 13.39 1.68
CA LEU A 141 -1.74 14.14 0.54
C LEU A 141 -1.48 15.60 0.92
N LYS A 142 -0.46 16.22 0.31
CA LYS A 142 -0.23 17.68 0.44
C LYS A 142 -1.21 18.49 -0.39
N LYS A 143 -1.46 18.02 -1.60
CA LYS A 143 -2.43 18.63 -2.52
C LYS A 143 -3.56 17.65 -2.72
N GLU A 144 -4.76 18.18 -2.76
CA GLU A 144 -5.95 17.44 -3.12
C GLU A 144 -5.79 16.83 -4.51
N THR A 145 -6.12 15.56 -4.60
CA THR A 145 -6.09 14.83 -5.84
C THR A 145 -7.38 14.04 -5.90
N ASP A 146 -8.12 14.16 -7.00
CA ASP A 146 -9.41 13.52 -7.19
C ASP A 146 -10.41 13.82 -6.05
N GLY A 147 -10.49 15.10 -5.62
CA GLY A 147 -11.37 15.53 -4.54
C GLY A 147 -11.01 15.01 -3.14
N LYS A 148 -9.88 14.29 -2.99
CA LYS A 148 -9.44 13.70 -1.72
C LYS A 148 -8.08 14.24 -1.29
N LYS A 149 -7.96 14.50 0.01
CA LYS A 149 -6.69 14.88 0.68
C LYS A 149 -6.10 13.76 1.51
N ASP A 150 -6.85 12.66 1.65
CA ASP A 150 -6.47 11.57 2.52
C ASP A 150 -6.95 10.24 1.93
N TYR A 151 -6.01 9.31 1.75
CA TYR A 151 -6.25 7.94 1.30
C TYR A 151 -6.02 6.93 2.44
N SER A 152 -6.00 7.41 3.67
CA SER A 152 -5.89 6.56 4.85
C SER A 152 -7.06 5.59 4.96
N GLY A 153 -6.79 4.40 5.46
CA GLY A 153 -7.83 3.38 5.57
C GLY A 153 -7.38 2.10 6.22
N PHE A 154 -8.33 1.19 6.37
CA PHE A 154 -8.03 -0.16 6.84
C PHE A 154 -7.47 -1.01 5.71
N LEU A 155 -6.46 -1.79 6.05
CA LEU A 155 -5.78 -2.71 5.16
C LEU A 155 -5.78 -4.11 5.76
N ILE A 156 -6.16 -5.10 4.94
CA ILE A 156 -5.93 -6.52 5.23
C ILE A 156 -4.79 -6.97 4.33
N HIS A 157 -3.76 -7.53 4.95
CA HIS A 157 -2.55 -7.93 4.27
C HIS A 157 -2.28 -9.41 4.48
N LEU A 158 -2.14 -10.15 3.40
CA LEU A 158 -1.69 -11.53 3.37
C LEU A 158 -0.30 -11.58 2.76
N SER A 159 0.67 -12.18 3.44
CA SER A 159 2.02 -12.34 2.90
C SER A 159 2.57 -13.74 3.11
N PHE A 160 3.34 -14.18 2.14
CA PHE A 160 4.12 -15.39 2.20
C PHE A 160 5.59 -15.02 2.37
N ASN A 161 6.20 -15.47 3.44
CA ASN A 161 7.58 -15.18 3.76
C ASN A 161 8.44 -16.45 3.67
N ARG A 162 9.63 -16.32 3.10
CA ARG A 162 10.63 -17.37 3.07
C ARG A 162 11.92 -16.83 3.66
N ARG A 163 12.49 -17.52 4.63
CA ARG A 163 13.78 -17.16 5.19
C ARG A 163 14.87 -17.48 4.18
N ALA A 164 15.66 -16.49 3.79
CA ALA A 164 16.87 -16.75 3.03
C ALA A 164 17.89 -17.43 3.97
N LYS A 165 18.60 -18.42 3.43
CA LYS A 165 19.73 -19.07 4.13
C LYS A 165 20.90 -18.12 4.21
#